data_5901f56a003791ebd12b65707b80c1ce
#
_entry.id   5901f56a003791ebd12b65707b80c1ce
#
_cell.length_a   1.000
_cell.length_b   1.000
_cell.length_c   1.000
_cell.angle_alpha   90.00
_cell.angle_beta   90.00
_cell.angle_gamma   90.00
#
_symmetry.space_group_name_H-M   'P 1'
#
loop_
_entity.id
_entity.type
_entity.pdbx_description
1 polymer ?
#
loop_
_entity_poly.entity_id
_entity_poly.type
_entity_poly.pdbx_seq_one_letter_code
_entity_poly.pdbx_strand_id
1 'polypeptide(L)'
;MPGDDVHRLDPVTVAQAGLKARTNRDSGLDELPDATVRQIRACRTAPGDCPVLTPYYFDLTGDGRDELVLGIQMPERQLAVRAYRADDGVLTRIMSTVDAVISVELAGRDLILRAPSVISGYEYRTAWSWDDRQQAMLATRDEILRVPERRGERTAPTPSAPSSGTPTAPGPSESPTATGTPSAGGR
;
A
#
# COMPACT_ATOMS: atom_id res chain seq x y z
N MET A 1 7.76 4.49 -33.42
CA MET A 1 7.35 5.05 -32.12
C MET A 1 8.08 6.35 -31.91
N PRO A 2 7.51 7.42 -31.39
CA PRO A 2 8.27 8.64 -31.10
C PRO A 2 9.08 8.41 -29.84
N GLY A 3 10.38 8.11 -30.03
CA GLY A 3 11.40 8.12 -28.98
C GLY A 3 11.15 7.16 -27.81
N ASP A 4 12.17 6.83 -27.08
CA ASP A 4 12.17 5.96 -25.89
C ASP A 4 11.54 6.62 -24.64
N ASP A 5 10.69 7.63 -24.84
CA ASP A 5 10.03 8.38 -23.78
C ASP A 5 8.69 7.71 -23.40
N VAL A 6 8.71 6.96 -22.30
CA VAL A 6 7.54 6.25 -21.77
C VAL A 6 6.42 7.18 -21.31
N HIS A 7 6.72 8.46 -21.00
CA HIS A 7 5.71 9.46 -20.58
C HIS A 7 4.73 9.82 -21.71
N ARG A 8 5.11 9.55 -22.96
CA ARG A 8 4.25 9.78 -24.13
C ARG A 8 3.34 8.61 -24.46
N LEU A 9 3.50 7.50 -23.77
CA LEU A 9 2.70 6.31 -24.01
C LEU A 9 1.36 6.41 -23.28
N ASP A 10 0.29 6.14 -23.97
CA ASP A 10 -1.03 5.99 -23.37
C ASP A 10 -1.11 4.66 -22.62
N PRO A 11 -1.32 4.67 -21.28
CA PRO A 11 -1.30 3.46 -20.46
C PRO A 11 -2.33 2.42 -20.89
N VAL A 12 -3.48 2.84 -21.41
CA VAL A 12 -4.50 1.93 -21.94
C VAL A 12 -3.99 1.23 -23.19
N THR A 13 -3.29 1.96 -24.06
CA THR A 13 -2.68 1.37 -25.26
C THR A 13 -1.61 0.33 -24.89
N VAL A 14 -0.78 0.64 -23.88
CA VAL A 14 0.22 -0.30 -23.36
C VAL A 14 -0.44 -1.55 -22.79
N ALA A 15 -1.48 -1.39 -21.95
CA ALA A 15 -2.23 -2.53 -21.42
C ALA A 15 -2.83 -3.40 -22.54
N GLN A 16 -3.45 -2.78 -23.56
CA GLN A 16 -4.05 -3.48 -24.71
C GLN A 16 -3.00 -4.20 -25.58
N ALA A 17 -1.83 -3.58 -25.78
CA ALA A 17 -0.70 -4.22 -26.48
C ALA A 17 -0.19 -5.43 -25.71
N GLY A 18 -0.09 -5.34 -24.39
CA GLY A 18 0.29 -6.45 -23.51
C GLY A 18 -0.66 -7.65 -23.56
N LEU A 19 -1.94 -7.44 -23.92
CA LEU A 19 -2.89 -8.56 -24.14
C LEU A 19 -2.57 -9.35 -25.43
N LYS A 20 -1.99 -8.68 -26.43
CA LYS A 20 -1.64 -9.31 -27.71
C LYS A 20 -0.29 -10.03 -27.65
N ALA A 21 0.61 -9.54 -26.80
CA ALA A 21 1.96 -10.08 -26.63
C ALA A 21 1.99 -11.31 -25.70
N ARG A 22 0.88 -12.05 -25.57
CA ARG A 22 0.82 -13.34 -24.86
C ARG A 22 1.83 -14.29 -25.49
N THR A 23 3.05 -14.26 -24.97
CA THR A 23 4.09 -15.20 -25.35
C THR A 23 4.02 -16.41 -24.42
N ASN A 24 4.49 -17.56 -24.91
CA ASN A 24 4.62 -18.84 -24.17
C ASN A 24 5.46 -18.77 -22.88
N ARG A 25 5.90 -17.58 -22.45
CA ARG A 25 6.62 -17.30 -21.19
C ARG A 25 5.69 -16.86 -20.06
N ASP A 26 4.44 -16.51 -20.34
CA ASP A 26 3.47 -16.19 -19.31
C ASP A 26 3.01 -17.53 -18.70
N SER A 27 3.80 -18.01 -17.72
CA SER A 27 3.36 -19.06 -16.81
C SER A 27 2.09 -18.56 -16.12
N GLY A 28 1.02 -19.35 -16.12
CA GLY A 28 -0.36 -19.01 -15.79
C GLY A 28 -0.64 -18.18 -14.51
N LEU A 29 0.39 -17.84 -13.71
CA LEU A 29 0.30 -16.97 -12.54
C LEU A 29 0.13 -15.48 -12.88
N ASP A 30 0.51 -15.05 -14.10
CA ASP A 30 0.40 -13.65 -14.56
C ASP A 30 -0.80 -13.42 -15.49
N GLU A 31 -1.66 -14.42 -15.65
CA GLU A 31 -2.77 -14.37 -16.58
C GLU A 31 -3.91 -13.51 -16.02
N LEU A 32 -4.29 -12.48 -16.79
CA LEU A 32 -5.44 -11.65 -16.44
C LEU A 32 -6.74 -12.44 -16.67
N PRO A 33 -7.70 -12.40 -15.73
CA PRO A 33 -9.02 -12.98 -15.91
C PRO A 33 -9.73 -12.42 -17.16
N ASP A 34 -10.56 -13.24 -17.80
CA ASP A 34 -11.31 -12.84 -19.01
C ASP A 34 -12.18 -11.59 -18.79
N ALA A 35 -12.72 -11.40 -17.57
CA ALA A 35 -13.46 -10.20 -17.22
C ALA A 35 -12.58 -8.96 -17.32
N THR A 36 -11.38 -9.00 -16.73
CA THR A 36 -10.39 -7.91 -16.76
C THR A 36 -9.92 -7.63 -18.19
N VAL A 37 -9.68 -8.68 -18.98
CA VAL A 37 -9.32 -8.57 -20.42
C VAL A 37 -10.41 -7.84 -21.20
N ARG A 38 -11.70 -8.17 -20.98
CA ARG A 38 -12.82 -7.47 -21.64
C ARG A 38 -12.87 -5.99 -21.23
N GLN A 39 -12.68 -5.69 -19.94
CA GLN A 39 -12.66 -4.31 -19.44
C GLN A 39 -11.51 -3.50 -20.06
N ILE A 40 -10.29 -4.05 -20.13
CA ILE A 40 -9.15 -3.38 -20.78
C ILE A 40 -9.46 -3.04 -22.24
N ARG A 41 -10.07 -3.97 -22.97
CA ARG A 41 -10.47 -3.74 -24.38
C ARG A 41 -11.52 -2.63 -24.50
N ALA A 42 -12.40 -2.51 -23.53
CA ALA A 42 -13.48 -1.54 -23.49
C ALA A 42 -13.09 -0.18 -22.87
N CYS A 43 -11.87 0.01 -22.33
CA CYS A 43 -11.46 1.23 -21.62
C CYS A 43 -11.77 2.54 -22.39
N ARG A 44 -11.65 2.53 -23.72
CA ARG A 44 -11.91 3.72 -24.55
C ARG A 44 -13.40 4.02 -24.71
N THR A 45 -14.26 3.02 -24.64
CA THR A 45 -15.71 3.13 -24.82
C THR A 45 -16.45 3.20 -23.48
N ALA A 46 -15.86 2.64 -22.41
CA ALA A 46 -16.37 2.63 -21.05
C ALA A 46 -15.25 3.03 -20.06
N PRO A 47 -14.82 4.30 -20.04
CA PRO A 47 -13.68 4.74 -19.22
C PRO A 47 -13.92 4.60 -17.72
N GLY A 48 -15.16 4.66 -17.24
CA GLY A 48 -15.51 4.47 -15.83
C GLY A 48 -15.27 3.05 -15.31
N ASP A 49 -15.26 2.05 -16.21
CA ASP A 49 -15.04 0.65 -15.86
C ASP A 49 -13.61 0.17 -16.23
N CYS A 50 -12.74 1.10 -16.61
CA CYS A 50 -11.39 0.78 -17.03
C CYS A 50 -10.54 0.36 -15.82
N PRO A 51 -9.97 -0.87 -15.80
CA PRO A 51 -9.19 -1.35 -14.67
C PRO A 51 -7.74 -0.86 -14.67
N VAL A 52 -7.32 -0.12 -15.71
CA VAL A 52 -5.95 0.41 -15.83
C VAL A 52 -5.81 1.65 -14.96
N LEU A 53 -4.87 1.59 -14.02
CA LEU A 53 -4.59 2.69 -13.08
C LEU A 53 -3.69 3.75 -13.72
N THR A 54 -3.64 4.93 -13.08
CA THR A 54 -2.65 5.96 -13.40
C THR A 54 -1.25 5.37 -13.23
N PRO A 55 -0.38 5.45 -14.25
CA PRO A 55 0.94 4.87 -14.20
C PRO A 55 1.88 5.67 -13.32
N TYR A 56 2.95 5.01 -12.86
CA TYR A 56 4.14 5.64 -12.30
C TYR A 56 5.28 5.55 -13.31
N TYR A 57 6.19 6.51 -13.21
CA TYR A 57 7.40 6.59 -14.04
C TYR A 57 8.60 6.72 -13.12
N PHE A 58 9.61 5.89 -13.32
CA PHE A 58 10.77 5.87 -12.46
C PHE A 58 11.94 5.13 -13.10
N ASP A 59 13.17 5.61 -12.92
CA ASP A 59 14.39 4.95 -13.41
C ASP A 59 14.69 3.71 -12.54
N LEU A 60 14.13 2.57 -12.95
CA LEU A 60 14.32 1.28 -12.27
C LEU A 60 15.61 0.58 -12.73
N THR A 61 16.05 0.84 -13.97
CA THR A 61 17.23 0.19 -14.55
C THR A 61 18.52 0.93 -14.22
N GLY A 62 18.45 2.22 -13.88
CA GLY A 62 19.60 3.07 -13.57
C GLY A 62 20.32 3.59 -14.80
N ASP A 63 19.66 3.59 -15.96
CA ASP A 63 20.22 4.10 -17.22
C ASP A 63 19.91 5.60 -17.45
N GLY A 64 19.22 6.25 -16.49
CA GLY A 64 18.84 7.66 -16.55
C GLY A 64 17.54 7.90 -17.33
N ARG A 65 16.82 6.84 -17.73
CA ARG A 65 15.50 6.92 -18.37
C ARG A 65 14.47 6.26 -17.49
N ASP A 66 13.27 6.82 -17.47
CA ASP A 66 12.18 6.25 -16.68
C ASP A 66 11.60 5.02 -17.34
N GLU A 67 11.25 4.03 -16.54
CA GLU A 67 10.37 2.92 -16.86
C GLU A 67 8.92 3.26 -16.52
N LEU A 68 8.00 2.64 -17.25
CA LEU A 68 6.56 2.72 -17.00
C LEU A 68 6.13 1.60 -16.06
N VAL A 69 5.61 1.95 -14.87
CA VAL A 69 4.97 1.01 -13.94
C VAL A 69 3.46 1.13 -14.05
N LEU A 70 2.83 0.05 -14.46
CA LEU A 70 1.40 -0.02 -14.76
C LEU A 70 0.68 -0.95 -13.79
N GLY A 71 -0.34 -0.43 -13.08
CA GLY A 71 -1.26 -1.20 -12.27
C GLY A 71 -2.54 -1.54 -13.06
N ILE A 72 -3.03 -2.77 -12.91
CA ILE A 72 -4.30 -3.23 -13.49
C ILE A 72 -5.12 -3.86 -12.37
N GLN A 73 -6.24 -3.25 -12.05
CA GLN A 73 -7.16 -3.79 -11.04
C GLN A 73 -7.82 -5.09 -11.54
N MET A 74 -7.96 -6.02 -10.62
CA MET A 74 -8.56 -7.32 -10.88
C MET A 74 -9.63 -7.64 -9.84
N PRO A 75 -10.50 -8.64 -10.08
CA PRO A 75 -11.42 -9.14 -9.07
C PRO A 75 -10.70 -9.55 -7.78
N GLU A 76 -11.46 -9.69 -6.68
CA GLU A 76 -10.96 -10.16 -5.38
C GLU A 76 -9.85 -9.29 -4.76
N ARG A 77 -9.84 -7.98 -5.09
CA ARG A 77 -8.86 -7.00 -4.63
C ARG A 77 -7.43 -7.30 -5.08
N GLN A 78 -7.27 -8.06 -6.13
CA GLN A 78 -5.96 -8.28 -6.72
C GLN A 78 -5.53 -7.13 -7.62
N LEU A 79 -4.23 -6.95 -7.74
CA LEU A 79 -3.61 -5.98 -8.62
C LEU A 79 -2.50 -6.68 -9.43
N ALA A 80 -2.61 -6.61 -10.75
CA ALA A 80 -1.47 -6.93 -11.58
C ALA A 80 -0.58 -5.70 -11.68
N VAL A 81 0.70 -5.84 -11.34
CA VAL A 81 1.73 -4.79 -11.45
C VAL A 81 2.70 -5.21 -12.54
N ARG A 82 2.92 -4.33 -13.52
CA ARG A 82 3.80 -4.58 -14.66
C ARG A 82 4.73 -3.39 -14.85
N ALA A 83 6.02 -3.66 -15.05
CA ALA A 83 6.99 -2.64 -15.44
C ALA A 83 7.43 -2.84 -16.89
N TYR A 84 7.59 -1.74 -17.61
CA TYR A 84 7.97 -1.71 -19.02
C TYR A 84 9.12 -0.75 -19.24
N ARG A 85 10.11 -1.19 -20.00
CA ARG A 85 11.22 -0.40 -20.51
C ARG A 85 11.05 -0.11 -21.99
N ALA A 86 11.29 1.12 -22.40
CA ALA A 86 11.36 1.50 -23.82
C ALA A 86 12.83 1.61 -24.25
N ASP A 87 13.19 0.89 -25.30
CA ASP A 87 14.53 0.92 -25.86
C ASP A 87 14.44 0.73 -27.40
N ASP A 88 15.14 1.59 -28.15
CA ASP A 88 15.14 1.59 -29.63
C ASP A 88 13.71 1.51 -30.26
N GLY A 89 12.75 2.20 -29.63
CA GLY A 89 11.35 2.21 -30.09
C GLY A 89 10.56 0.92 -29.77
N VAL A 90 11.16 -0.01 -29.03
CA VAL A 90 10.53 -1.24 -28.57
C VAL A 90 10.16 -1.12 -27.09
N LEU A 91 8.92 -1.45 -26.75
CA LEU A 91 8.46 -1.52 -25.37
C LEU A 91 8.53 -2.96 -24.87
N THR A 92 9.41 -3.22 -23.92
CA THR A 92 9.64 -4.54 -23.35
C THR A 92 9.09 -4.61 -21.93
N ARG A 93 8.30 -5.65 -21.61
CA ARG A 93 7.87 -5.92 -20.23
C ARG A 93 9.04 -6.54 -19.47
N ILE A 94 9.53 -5.83 -18.45
CA ILE A 94 10.66 -6.23 -17.60
C ILE A 94 10.24 -6.83 -16.27
N MET A 95 8.96 -6.65 -15.87
CA MET A 95 8.39 -7.22 -14.65
C MET A 95 6.89 -7.52 -14.86
N SER A 96 6.41 -8.57 -14.24
CA SER A 96 4.98 -8.85 -14.09
C SER A 96 4.74 -9.65 -12.82
N THR A 97 3.77 -9.22 -12.02
CA THR A 97 3.29 -9.96 -10.84
C THR A 97 1.82 -9.66 -10.59
N VAL A 98 1.15 -10.57 -9.89
CA VAL A 98 -0.23 -10.43 -9.44
C VAL A 98 -0.29 -10.78 -7.97
N ASP A 99 -0.86 -9.87 -7.16
CA ASP A 99 -1.06 -10.09 -5.74
C ASP A 99 -2.21 -9.22 -5.20
N ALA A 100 -2.64 -9.48 -3.95
CA ALA A 100 -3.53 -8.62 -3.19
C ALA A 100 -2.76 -7.39 -2.66
N VAL A 101 -2.29 -6.53 -3.56
CA VAL A 101 -1.36 -5.43 -3.25
C VAL A 101 -2.02 -4.38 -2.37
N ILE A 102 -1.39 -4.07 -1.24
CA ILE A 102 -1.77 -2.99 -0.32
C ILE A 102 -1.14 -1.66 -0.76
N SER A 103 0.16 -1.70 -1.10
CA SER A 103 0.90 -0.53 -1.59
C SER A 103 1.97 -0.92 -2.59
N VAL A 104 2.26 0.03 -3.49
CA VAL A 104 3.41 0.01 -4.40
C VAL A 104 4.28 1.20 -4.00
N GLU A 105 5.54 0.94 -3.70
CA GLU A 105 6.52 1.95 -3.31
C GLU A 105 7.71 1.91 -4.26
N LEU A 106 8.26 3.06 -4.58
CA LEU A 106 9.47 3.21 -5.38
C LEU A 106 10.57 3.76 -4.48
N ALA A 107 11.65 3.03 -4.28
CA ALA A 107 12.73 3.42 -3.38
C ALA A 107 14.09 3.04 -3.95
N GLY A 108 14.96 4.04 -4.14
CA GLY A 108 16.22 3.83 -4.84
C GLY A 108 15.96 3.48 -6.31
N ARG A 109 16.16 2.23 -6.69
CA ARG A 109 15.80 1.65 -8.00
C ARG A 109 14.95 0.40 -7.83
N ASP A 110 14.42 0.22 -6.63
CA ASP A 110 13.59 -0.92 -6.30
C ASP A 110 12.10 -0.56 -6.41
N LEU A 111 11.34 -1.48 -6.93
CA LEU A 111 9.89 -1.48 -6.84
C LEU A 111 9.51 -2.40 -5.68
N ILE A 112 8.83 -1.84 -4.68
CA ILE A 112 8.48 -2.55 -3.46
C ILE A 112 6.98 -2.75 -3.41
N LEU A 113 6.56 -4.00 -3.24
CA LEU A 113 5.16 -4.38 -3.10
C LEU A 113 4.89 -4.82 -1.67
N ARG A 114 3.77 -4.37 -1.12
CA ARG A 114 3.23 -4.88 0.14
C ARG A 114 1.92 -5.59 -0.12
N ALA A 115 1.77 -6.78 0.43
CA ALA A 115 0.58 -7.61 0.32
C ALA A 115 0.22 -8.21 1.68
N PRO A 116 -1.07 -8.53 1.95
CA PRO A 116 -1.46 -9.15 3.22
C PRO A 116 -0.85 -10.54 3.32
N SER A 117 -0.36 -10.88 4.52
CA SER A 117 0.06 -12.24 4.81
C SER A 117 -1.14 -13.13 5.14
N VAL A 118 -1.01 -14.43 4.92
CA VAL A 118 -1.95 -15.43 5.43
C VAL A 118 -1.98 -15.46 6.96
N ILE A 119 -0.94 -14.92 7.61
CA ILE A 119 -0.87 -14.78 9.07
C ILE A 119 -1.49 -13.43 9.44
N SER A 120 -2.56 -13.43 10.21
CA SER A 120 -3.23 -12.21 10.66
C SER A 120 -2.27 -11.28 11.40
N GLY A 121 -2.30 -9.99 11.09
CA GLY A 121 -1.41 -8.97 11.67
C GLY A 121 -0.03 -8.90 11.04
N TYR A 122 0.18 -9.59 9.91
CA TYR A 122 1.43 -9.53 9.16
C TYR A 122 1.18 -9.18 7.69
N GLU A 123 2.19 -8.60 7.05
CA GLU A 123 2.25 -8.29 5.63
C GLU A 123 3.53 -8.82 5.03
N TYR A 124 3.47 -9.24 3.76
CA TYR A 124 4.64 -9.47 2.94
C TYR A 124 5.11 -8.14 2.35
N ARG A 125 6.42 -7.98 2.30
CA ARG A 125 7.09 -6.88 1.61
C ARG A 125 8.13 -7.46 0.68
N THR A 126 7.87 -7.40 -0.62
CA THR A 126 8.74 -7.93 -1.65
C THR A 126 9.38 -6.78 -2.40
N ALA A 127 10.72 -6.74 -2.46
CA ALA A 127 11.46 -5.79 -3.27
C ALA A 127 11.90 -6.44 -4.58
N TRP A 128 11.64 -5.74 -5.67
CA TRP A 128 12.04 -6.10 -7.02
C TRP A 128 13.12 -5.16 -7.50
N SER A 129 14.26 -5.70 -7.92
CA SER A 129 15.42 -4.93 -8.40
C SER A 129 15.79 -5.36 -9.80
N TRP A 130 16.38 -4.44 -10.57
CA TRP A 130 16.86 -4.71 -11.93
C TRP A 130 18.07 -5.66 -11.93
N ASP A 131 18.03 -6.66 -12.80
CA ASP A 131 19.16 -7.55 -13.09
C ASP A 131 19.64 -7.38 -14.54
N ASP A 132 20.84 -6.84 -14.70
CA ASP A 132 21.43 -6.57 -16.02
C ASP A 132 21.67 -7.82 -16.86
N ARG A 133 21.86 -8.98 -16.23
CA ARG A 133 22.15 -10.22 -16.95
C ARG A 133 20.86 -10.82 -17.52
N GLN A 134 19.78 -10.74 -16.76
CA GLN A 134 18.48 -11.29 -17.16
C GLN A 134 17.64 -10.28 -17.93
N GLN A 135 18.03 -8.99 -17.93
CA GLN A 135 17.25 -7.88 -18.49
C GLN A 135 15.82 -7.89 -17.97
N ALA A 136 15.67 -8.09 -16.66
CA ALA A 136 14.39 -8.18 -15.98
C ALA A 136 14.50 -7.71 -14.53
N MET A 137 13.39 -7.29 -13.95
CA MET A 137 13.27 -7.07 -12.51
C MET A 137 13.08 -8.42 -11.81
N LEU A 138 13.88 -8.69 -10.80
CA LEU A 138 13.81 -9.92 -10.00
C LEU A 138 13.40 -9.59 -8.58
N ALA A 139 12.65 -10.48 -7.94
CA ALA A 139 12.42 -10.42 -6.51
C ALA A 139 13.74 -10.71 -5.78
N THR A 140 14.28 -9.68 -5.11
CA THR A 140 15.60 -9.73 -4.45
C THR A 140 15.50 -9.80 -2.93
N ARG A 141 14.36 -9.43 -2.37
CA ARG A 141 14.12 -9.44 -0.93
C ARG A 141 12.67 -9.69 -0.64
N ASP A 142 12.42 -10.67 0.24
CA ASP A 142 11.10 -10.94 0.82
C ASP A 142 11.19 -10.79 2.34
N GLU A 143 10.32 -9.96 2.90
CA GLU A 143 10.23 -9.72 4.33
C GLU A 143 8.80 -9.94 4.81
N ILE A 144 8.66 -10.51 6.02
CA ILE A 144 7.37 -10.59 6.71
C ILE A 144 7.39 -9.54 7.81
N LEU A 145 6.53 -8.54 7.70
CA LEU A 145 6.44 -7.43 8.62
C LEU A 145 5.19 -7.53 9.48
N ARG A 146 5.35 -7.32 10.80
CA ARG A 146 4.20 -7.19 11.68
C ARG A 146 3.55 -5.83 11.44
N VAL A 147 2.26 -5.84 11.15
CA VAL A 147 1.46 -4.62 11.08
C VAL A 147 1.11 -4.22 12.52
N PRO A 148 1.48 -3.01 12.98
CA PRO A 148 0.99 -2.53 14.26
C PRO A 148 -0.54 -2.52 14.19
N GLU A 149 -1.21 -3.18 15.14
CA GLU A 149 -2.64 -3.02 15.29
C GLU A 149 -2.91 -1.51 15.40
N ARG A 150 -3.68 -0.96 14.47
CA ARG A 150 -4.22 0.39 14.66
C ARG A 150 -4.97 0.30 15.97
N ARG A 151 -4.38 0.87 17.03
CA ARG A 151 -5.00 0.98 18.35
C ARG A 151 -6.33 1.63 18.06
N GLY A 152 -7.40 0.82 18.08
CA GLY A 152 -8.75 1.27 17.82
C GLY A 152 -8.94 2.52 18.65
N GLU A 153 -9.44 3.55 18.04
CA GLU A 153 -9.91 4.77 18.68
C GLU A 153 -10.65 4.33 19.94
N ARG A 154 -9.95 4.44 21.10
CA ARG A 154 -10.59 4.21 22.37
C ARG A 154 -11.67 5.27 22.40
N THR A 155 -12.90 4.88 22.19
CA THR A 155 -14.06 5.67 22.63
C THR A 155 -13.73 6.07 24.06
N ALA A 156 -13.44 7.34 24.24
CA ALA A 156 -13.24 7.89 25.57
C ALA A 156 -14.44 7.46 26.42
N PRO A 157 -14.22 6.92 27.62
CA PRO A 157 -15.36 6.59 28.48
C PRO A 157 -16.19 7.86 28.64
N THR A 158 -17.45 7.78 28.24
CA THR A 158 -18.42 8.85 28.46
C THR A 158 -18.36 9.21 29.93
N PRO A 159 -18.08 10.46 30.32
CA PRO A 159 -18.09 10.83 31.71
C PRO A 159 -19.51 10.59 32.25
N SER A 160 -19.63 9.65 33.19
CA SER A 160 -20.88 9.41 33.90
C SER A 160 -21.30 10.72 34.58
N ALA A 161 -22.48 11.19 34.26
CA ALA A 161 -23.06 12.38 34.91
C ALA A 161 -23.09 12.19 36.41
N PRO A 162 -22.75 13.24 37.22
CA PRO A 162 -22.84 13.14 38.66
C PRO A 162 -24.30 12.99 39.07
N SER A 163 -24.61 11.92 39.78
CA SER A 163 -25.89 11.73 40.45
C SER A 163 -26.18 12.89 41.39
N SER A 164 -27.26 13.60 41.15
CA SER A 164 -27.76 14.65 42.00
C SER A 164 -28.21 14.05 43.34
N GLY A 165 -27.33 14.08 44.33
CA GLY A 165 -27.66 13.81 45.71
C GLY A 165 -28.24 15.07 46.36
N THR A 166 -29.47 14.95 46.80
CA THR A 166 -30.24 15.93 47.54
C THR A 166 -29.48 16.40 48.82
N PRO A 167 -29.42 17.70 49.12
CA PRO A 167 -28.79 18.18 50.37
C PRO A 167 -29.74 18.00 51.54
N THR A 168 -29.37 17.22 52.55
CA THR A 168 -29.98 17.21 53.87
C THR A 168 -29.27 18.23 54.73
N ALA A 169 -30.05 19.13 55.35
CA ALA A 169 -29.67 20.26 56.14
C ALA A 169 -29.10 19.89 57.56
N PRO A 170 -28.45 20.84 58.25
CA PRO A 170 -27.52 20.59 59.31
C PRO A 170 -28.13 20.53 60.72
N GLY A 171 -27.49 19.78 61.60
CA GLY A 171 -27.72 19.82 63.03
C GLY A 171 -26.45 20.33 63.79
N PRO A 172 -26.55 21.01 64.88
CA PRO A 172 -25.54 21.88 65.43
C PRO A 172 -24.65 21.28 66.52
N SER A 173 -23.49 21.93 66.66
CA SER A 173 -22.69 22.11 67.87
C SER A 173 -22.02 20.93 68.58
N GLU A 174 -20.75 20.96 68.67
CA GLU A 174 -20.03 21.18 69.93
C GLU A 174 -18.52 21.21 69.71
N SER A 175 -17.89 22.35 70.12
CA SER A 175 -16.50 22.40 70.52
C SER A 175 -16.45 22.05 72.04
N PRO A 176 -15.34 21.61 72.67
CA PRO A 176 -14.15 22.41 72.73
C PRO A 176 -12.80 21.71 72.97
N THR A 177 -11.77 22.51 72.91
CA THR A 177 -10.61 22.62 73.83
C THR A 177 -9.38 21.72 73.54
N ALA A 178 -8.42 22.35 73.02
CA ALA A 178 -7.11 22.80 73.53
C ALA A 178 -6.08 21.76 74.05
N THR A 179 -4.88 22.06 73.65
CA THR A 179 -3.67 21.98 74.45
C THR A 179 -2.60 20.99 73.95
N GLY A 180 -1.47 21.56 73.58
CA GLY A 180 -0.19 20.91 73.79
C GLY A 180 0.85 20.99 72.70
N THR A 181 1.56 22.08 72.61
CA THR A 181 2.94 22.19 72.09
C THR A 181 3.91 21.74 73.24
N PRO A 182 5.23 21.51 73.02
CA PRO A 182 6.15 21.52 71.91
C PRO A 182 7.26 20.46 72.00
N SER A 183 8.27 20.63 71.15
CA SER A 183 9.72 20.38 71.34
C SER A 183 10.36 19.28 70.47
N ALA A 184 11.15 19.69 69.53
CA ALA A 184 12.59 19.95 69.55
C ALA A 184 13.50 18.69 69.49
N GLY A 185 14.45 18.79 68.60
CA GLY A 185 15.74 18.10 68.63
C GLY A 185 15.91 17.06 67.57
N GLY A 186 16.76 17.21 66.61
CA GLY A 186 18.14 17.53 66.67
C GLY A 186 18.98 16.34 66.24
N ARG A 187 19.57 16.48 65.16
CA ARG A 187 20.88 16.10 64.61
C ARG A 187 20.80 15.54 63.21
#